data_833d1784cd84d14e605da073c6818a3c
#
_entry.id   833d1784cd84d14e605da073c6818a3c
#
_cell.length_a   1.000
_cell.length_b   1.000
_cell.length_c   1.000
_cell.angle_alpha   90.00
_cell.angle_beta   90.00
_cell.angle_gamma   90.00
#
_symmetry.space_group_name_H-M   'P 1'
#
loop_
_entity.id
_entity.type
_entity.pdbx_description
1 polymer ?
#
loop_
_entity_poly.entity_id
_entity_poly.type
_entity_poly.pdbx_seq_one_letter_code
_entity_poly.pdbx_strand_id
1 'polypeptide(L)'
;WDSRDPVCESVKCAAPPTVENGHLLHEPLESYEYTHVLTYRCNSGFSLSGSPNLHCSDDGTFKPDPPKCLDGCPKPEIPHAIRIGGKSPPYKIGHFIEYKCQDLYTLKGIKEIACTAEGWDPEPPKCIEPCSLPDFGRKVTLTKEFSSKNLFPHGSKVTFKCSSGYEPVDSTASNSVTCEETKWTKLHLTCKVVKCAAPPSIENGQLSDEPLESYEYSQVVTYRCNSGFSLSGSSNLHCSDDGTFKPDPPKCLDGCPKPEIPHAIRIGGRSPPYKIGHFIEYKCEDLYTLKGIKEIACRAGGWDPEPPKCIGKNI
;
A
#
# COMPACT_ATOMS: atom_id res chain seq x y z
N TRP A 1 68.64 2.00 0.85
CA TRP A 1 67.38 2.33 0.20
C TRP A 1 67.72 2.71 -1.22
N ASP A 2 67.53 1.79 -2.17
CA ASP A 2 67.70 2.03 -3.60
C ASP A 2 66.39 2.70 -4.08
N SER A 3 66.41 3.98 -4.21
CA SER A 3 65.28 4.78 -4.67
C SER A 3 65.26 4.81 -6.20
N ARG A 4 64.87 3.71 -6.82
CA ARG A 4 64.39 3.77 -8.20
C ARG A 4 62.89 4.12 -8.17
N ASP A 5 62.56 5.30 -8.68
CA ASP A 5 61.15 5.67 -8.87
C ASP A 5 60.44 4.59 -9.68
N PRO A 6 59.24 4.16 -9.29
CA PRO A 6 58.47 3.19 -10.08
C PRO A 6 58.15 3.77 -11.46
N VAL A 7 58.69 3.14 -12.49
CA VAL A 7 58.34 3.48 -13.88
C VAL A 7 57.03 2.79 -14.19
N CYS A 8 55.97 3.59 -14.38
CA CYS A 8 54.65 3.10 -14.85
C CYS A 8 54.66 2.98 -16.38
N GLU A 9 54.52 1.78 -16.88
CA GLU A 9 54.33 1.53 -18.31
C GLU A 9 52.82 1.45 -18.62
N SER A 10 52.41 1.99 -19.80
CA SER A 10 51.04 1.87 -20.25
C SER A 10 50.68 0.41 -20.56
N VAL A 11 49.50 -0.03 -20.09
CA VAL A 11 48.99 -1.38 -20.42
C VAL A 11 48.71 -1.45 -21.92
N LYS A 12 49.19 -2.55 -22.53
CA LYS A 12 48.95 -2.85 -23.94
C LYS A 12 48.36 -4.24 -24.10
N CYS A 13 47.36 -4.33 -25.01
CA CYS A 13 46.84 -5.61 -25.45
C CYS A 13 47.55 -6.06 -26.73
N ALA A 14 47.80 -7.36 -26.82
CA ALA A 14 48.43 -7.98 -27.98
C ALA A 14 47.42 -8.14 -29.13
N ALA A 15 47.63 -9.11 -30.02
CA ALA A 15 46.80 -9.35 -31.17
C ALA A 15 45.29 -9.53 -30.78
N PRO A 16 44.36 -8.95 -31.53
CA PRO A 16 42.93 -9.12 -31.28
C PRO A 16 42.52 -10.57 -31.44
N PRO A 17 41.49 -11.06 -30.70
CA PRO A 17 41.00 -12.42 -30.82
C PRO A 17 40.36 -12.64 -32.19
N THR A 18 40.55 -13.82 -32.77
CA THR A 18 39.94 -14.22 -34.05
C THR A 18 38.48 -14.60 -33.85
N VAL A 19 37.60 -14.13 -34.72
CA VAL A 19 36.17 -14.47 -34.73
C VAL A 19 35.87 -15.25 -36.01
N GLU A 20 35.41 -16.50 -35.88
CA GLU A 20 35.02 -17.34 -36.99
C GLU A 20 33.83 -16.70 -37.75
N ASN A 21 33.90 -16.65 -39.09
CA ASN A 21 32.93 -15.97 -39.95
C ASN A 21 32.75 -14.46 -39.66
N GLY A 22 33.76 -13.86 -39.02
CA GLY A 22 33.75 -12.42 -38.74
C GLY A 22 35.13 -11.80 -39.03
N HIS A 23 35.15 -10.48 -39.07
CA HIS A 23 36.37 -9.69 -39.31
C HIS A 23 36.33 -8.38 -38.53
N LEU A 24 37.49 -7.81 -38.27
CA LEU A 24 37.61 -6.47 -37.74
C LEU A 24 37.20 -5.42 -38.77
N LEU A 25 36.59 -4.35 -38.32
CA LEU A 25 36.16 -3.24 -39.20
C LEU A 25 37.34 -2.44 -39.72
N HIS A 26 38.45 -2.46 -39.00
CA HIS A 26 39.72 -1.76 -39.30
C HIS A 26 40.87 -2.78 -39.39
N GLU A 27 41.94 -2.38 -40.08
CA GLU A 27 43.15 -3.21 -40.15
C GLU A 27 43.73 -3.43 -38.74
N PRO A 28 44.13 -4.68 -38.41
CA PRO A 28 44.66 -4.99 -37.11
C PRO A 28 46.04 -4.34 -36.93
N LEU A 29 46.28 -3.78 -35.71
CA LEU A 29 47.54 -3.23 -35.28
C LEU A 29 48.35 -4.30 -34.56
N GLU A 30 49.67 -4.12 -34.45
CA GLU A 30 50.53 -5.04 -33.71
C GLU A 30 50.30 -5.00 -32.19
N SER A 31 49.84 -3.85 -31.67
CA SER A 31 49.46 -3.68 -30.27
C SER A 31 48.43 -2.56 -30.09
N TYR A 32 47.68 -2.66 -29.03
CA TYR A 32 46.62 -1.72 -28.70
C TYR A 32 46.81 -1.15 -27.31
N GLU A 33 46.65 0.15 -27.18
CA GLU A 33 46.78 0.81 -25.87
C GLU A 33 45.52 0.59 -25.03
N TYR A 34 45.67 0.76 -23.72
CA TYR A 34 44.55 0.74 -22.77
C TYR A 34 43.37 1.62 -23.27
N THR A 35 42.14 1.12 -23.14
CA THR A 35 40.87 1.70 -23.63
C THR A 35 40.68 1.68 -25.14
N HIS A 36 41.64 1.28 -25.95
CA HIS A 36 41.45 1.17 -27.39
C HIS A 36 40.29 0.24 -27.72
N VAL A 37 39.39 0.62 -28.63
CA VAL A 37 38.19 -0.15 -28.99
C VAL A 37 38.39 -0.84 -30.34
N LEU A 38 38.09 -2.12 -30.36
CA LEU A 38 38.00 -2.95 -31.57
C LEU A 38 36.51 -3.11 -31.93
N THR A 39 36.17 -3.05 -33.20
CA THR A 39 34.83 -3.34 -33.66
C THR A 39 34.85 -4.51 -34.65
N TYR A 40 34.06 -5.55 -34.39
CA TYR A 40 33.86 -6.72 -35.23
C TYR A 40 32.58 -6.62 -36.06
N ARG A 41 32.64 -7.21 -37.23
CA ARG A 41 31.46 -7.42 -38.10
C ARG A 41 31.46 -8.84 -38.60
N CYS A 42 30.29 -9.45 -38.74
CA CYS A 42 30.13 -10.77 -39.34
C CYS A 42 30.11 -10.71 -40.88
N ASN A 43 30.57 -11.79 -41.52
CA ASN A 43 30.47 -11.97 -42.93
C ASN A 43 29.00 -12.09 -43.38
N SER A 44 28.73 -11.85 -44.68
CA SER A 44 27.39 -11.95 -45.24
C SER A 44 26.75 -13.31 -44.94
N GLY A 45 25.49 -13.30 -44.47
CA GLY A 45 24.72 -14.49 -44.10
C GLY A 45 24.86 -14.90 -42.62
N PHE A 46 25.77 -14.27 -41.89
CA PHE A 46 25.92 -14.50 -40.42
C PHE A 46 25.44 -13.32 -39.62
N SER A 47 24.83 -13.59 -38.48
CA SER A 47 24.43 -12.59 -37.50
C SER A 47 25.36 -12.56 -36.29
N LEU A 48 25.60 -11.37 -35.77
CA LEU A 48 26.48 -11.14 -34.62
C LEU A 48 25.76 -11.44 -33.32
N SER A 49 26.39 -12.25 -32.47
CA SER A 49 25.92 -12.57 -31.14
C SER A 49 27.00 -12.15 -30.12
N GLY A 50 26.64 -11.30 -29.19
CA GLY A 50 27.55 -10.68 -28.22
C GLY A 50 27.80 -9.19 -28.56
N SER A 51 28.82 -8.60 -27.92
CA SER A 51 29.18 -7.20 -28.18
C SER A 51 30.03 -7.08 -29.44
N PRO A 52 29.68 -6.22 -30.40
CA PRO A 52 30.56 -5.94 -31.53
C PRO A 52 31.85 -5.21 -31.13
N ASN A 53 31.84 -4.55 -30.00
CA ASN A 53 32.94 -3.73 -29.51
C ASN A 53 33.65 -4.40 -28.33
N LEU A 54 34.98 -4.52 -28.44
CA LEU A 54 35.85 -4.94 -27.37
C LEU A 54 36.81 -3.80 -27.07
N HIS A 55 37.16 -3.62 -25.83
CA HIS A 55 38.17 -2.63 -25.42
C HIS A 55 39.36 -3.31 -24.75
N CYS A 56 40.55 -2.75 -24.92
CA CYS A 56 41.74 -3.18 -24.21
C CYS A 56 41.61 -2.78 -22.73
N SER A 57 41.55 -3.80 -21.85
CA SER A 57 41.36 -3.66 -20.42
C SER A 57 42.68 -3.51 -19.67
N ASP A 58 42.62 -3.19 -18.41
CA ASP A 58 43.72 -2.96 -17.48
C ASP A 58 44.55 -4.23 -17.20
N ASP A 59 44.00 -5.40 -17.47
CA ASP A 59 44.70 -6.69 -17.36
C ASP A 59 45.43 -7.10 -18.67
N GLY A 60 45.49 -6.24 -19.68
CA GLY A 60 46.11 -6.52 -20.98
C GLY A 60 45.30 -7.44 -21.90
N THR A 61 44.03 -7.70 -21.58
CA THR A 61 43.11 -8.49 -22.40
C THR A 61 41.99 -7.66 -22.98
N PHE A 62 41.37 -8.17 -24.06
CA PHE A 62 40.20 -7.53 -24.62
C PHE A 62 38.91 -7.96 -23.93
N LYS A 63 38.08 -7.00 -23.55
CA LYS A 63 36.80 -7.25 -22.88
C LYS A 63 35.63 -6.46 -23.57
N PRO A 64 34.42 -6.94 -23.50
CA PRO A 64 33.97 -8.27 -23.06
C PRO A 64 34.52 -9.41 -23.95
N ASP A 65 34.03 -10.64 -23.75
CA ASP A 65 34.38 -11.78 -24.59
C ASP A 65 34.08 -11.49 -26.07
N PRO A 66 34.87 -12.04 -27.01
CA PRO A 66 34.71 -11.84 -28.45
C PRO A 66 33.28 -12.26 -28.89
N PRO A 67 32.69 -11.54 -29.85
CA PRO A 67 31.40 -11.93 -30.43
C PRO A 67 31.52 -13.23 -31.22
N LYS A 68 30.38 -13.87 -31.43
CA LYS A 68 30.24 -15.03 -32.30
C LYS A 68 29.42 -14.65 -33.52
N CYS A 69 29.81 -15.14 -34.70
CA CYS A 69 29.04 -15.00 -35.92
C CYS A 69 28.28 -16.29 -36.19
N LEU A 70 26.98 -16.25 -36.07
CA LEU A 70 26.06 -17.40 -36.15
C LEU A 70 25.33 -17.41 -37.48
N ASP A 71 24.99 -18.61 -38.02
CA ASP A 71 24.09 -18.75 -39.15
C ASP A 71 22.65 -18.42 -38.70
N GLY A 72 22.30 -17.12 -38.81
CA GLY A 72 21.07 -16.55 -38.29
C GLY A 72 21.20 -16.09 -36.81
N CYS A 73 20.06 -15.77 -36.21
CA CYS A 73 20.01 -15.20 -34.85
C CYS A 73 19.81 -16.28 -33.78
N PRO A 74 20.45 -16.13 -32.61
CA PRO A 74 20.20 -17.01 -31.49
C PRO A 74 18.76 -16.84 -30.97
N LYS A 75 18.24 -17.87 -30.31
CA LYS A 75 16.92 -17.77 -29.66
C LYS A 75 16.95 -16.70 -28.59
N PRO A 76 16.06 -15.70 -28.65
CA PRO A 76 15.98 -14.71 -27.58
C PRO A 76 15.49 -15.36 -26.27
N GLU A 77 16.18 -15.07 -25.17
CA GLU A 77 15.75 -15.47 -23.83
C GLU A 77 15.15 -14.25 -23.13
N ILE A 78 13.83 -14.20 -23.10
CA ILE A 78 13.08 -13.10 -22.50
C ILE A 78 12.23 -13.70 -21.38
N PRO A 79 12.63 -13.54 -20.11
CA PRO A 79 11.85 -14.04 -18.98
C PRO A 79 10.42 -13.51 -19.02
N HIS A 80 9.46 -14.38 -18.71
CA HIS A 80 8.02 -14.06 -18.68
C HIS A 80 7.41 -13.60 -20.01
N ALA A 81 8.11 -13.79 -21.14
CA ALA A 81 7.56 -13.56 -22.46
C ALA A 81 6.98 -14.84 -23.07
N ILE A 82 5.94 -14.65 -23.85
CA ILE A 82 5.29 -15.69 -24.65
C ILE A 82 5.40 -15.30 -26.12
N ARG A 83 5.96 -16.17 -26.92
CA ARG A 83 5.94 -15.98 -28.38
C ARG A 83 4.53 -16.17 -28.90
N ILE A 84 4.03 -15.20 -29.65
CA ILE A 84 2.67 -15.20 -30.20
C ILE A 84 2.63 -15.24 -31.71
N GLY A 85 3.77 -14.97 -32.38
CA GLY A 85 3.85 -14.96 -33.82
C GLY A 85 5.25 -15.22 -34.36
N GLY A 86 5.37 -15.28 -35.68
CA GLY A 86 6.63 -15.41 -36.42
C GLY A 86 7.11 -16.86 -36.62
N LYS A 87 8.37 -16.99 -37.07
CA LYS A 87 8.99 -18.28 -37.43
C LYS A 87 9.49 -19.02 -36.16
N SER A 88 9.60 -20.35 -36.30
CA SER A 88 10.23 -21.21 -35.29
C SER A 88 11.74 -21.33 -35.56
N PRO A 89 12.55 -21.68 -34.53
CA PRO A 89 13.98 -21.89 -34.68
C PRO A 89 14.26 -23.00 -35.71
N PRO A 90 15.39 -22.93 -36.42
CA PRO A 90 16.44 -21.92 -36.41
C PRO A 90 15.99 -20.61 -37.08
N TYR A 91 16.42 -19.46 -36.49
CA TYR A 91 16.04 -18.14 -36.98
C TYR A 91 17.06 -17.62 -37.99
N LYS A 92 16.72 -17.72 -39.27
CA LYS A 92 17.53 -17.19 -40.37
C LYS A 92 17.33 -15.67 -40.52
N ILE A 93 18.31 -15.02 -41.14
CA ILE A 93 18.20 -13.60 -41.50
C ILE A 93 16.93 -13.37 -42.32
N GLY A 94 16.16 -12.34 -41.95
CA GLY A 94 14.84 -12.01 -42.50
C GLY A 94 13.67 -12.70 -41.79
N HIS A 95 13.90 -13.62 -40.85
CA HIS A 95 12.83 -14.14 -40.01
C HIS A 95 12.44 -13.11 -38.93
N PHE A 96 11.17 -13.07 -38.60
CA PHE A 96 10.65 -12.26 -37.50
C PHE A 96 9.99 -13.13 -36.41
N ILE A 97 9.92 -12.65 -35.22
CA ILE A 97 9.16 -13.22 -34.10
C ILE A 97 8.45 -12.13 -33.36
N GLU A 98 7.30 -12.46 -32.77
CA GLU A 98 6.47 -11.54 -32.00
C GLU A 98 6.25 -12.09 -30.61
N TYR A 99 6.40 -11.21 -29.61
CA TYR A 99 6.26 -11.53 -28.20
C TYR A 99 5.14 -10.74 -27.52
N LYS A 100 4.53 -11.34 -26.52
CA LYS A 100 3.77 -10.67 -25.47
C LYS A 100 4.31 -11.10 -24.11
N CYS A 101 4.06 -10.32 -23.09
CA CYS A 101 4.35 -10.75 -21.74
C CYS A 101 3.22 -11.60 -21.13
N GLN A 102 3.54 -12.43 -20.16
CA GLN A 102 2.57 -13.10 -19.30
C GLN A 102 1.66 -12.08 -18.60
N ASP A 103 0.53 -12.54 -18.11
CA ASP A 103 -0.42 -11.68 -17.41
C ASP A 103 0.25 -10.94 -16.25
N LEU A 104 -0.14 -9.69 -16.05
CA LEU A 104 0.42 -8.71 -15.10
C LEU A 104 1.82 -8.16 -15.45
N TYR A 105 2.59 -8.80 -16.32
CA TYR A 105 3.86 -8.26 -16.80
C TYR A 105 3.64 -7.26 -17.93
N THR A 106 4.42 -6.18 -17.94
CA THR A 106 4.30 -5.12 -18.95
C THR A 106 5.44 -5.21 -19.93
N LEU A 107 5.12 -5.24 -21.24
CA LEU A 107 6.13 -5.28 -22.28
C LEU A 107 6.78 -3.91 -22.44
N LYS A 108 8.12 -3.87 -22.32
CA LYS A 108 8.97 -2.69 -22.59
C LYS A 108 9.82 -2.97 -23.83
N GLY A 109 9.68 -2.15 -24.84
CA GLY A 109 10.29 -2.32 -26.14
C GLY A 109 9.27 -2.63 -27.23
N ILE A 110 9.74 -3.12 -28.37
CA ILE A 110 8.91 -3.44 -29.52
C ILE A 110 8.59 -4.95 -29.50
N LYS A 111 7.33 -5.27 -29.66
CA LYS A 111 6.84 -6.68 -29.55
C LYS A 111 7.34 -7.58 -30.70
N GLU A 112 7.58 -7.02 -31.88
CA GLU A 112 8.06 -7.73 -33.08
C GLU A 112 9.51 -7.36 -33.32
N ILE A 113 10.36 -8.38 -33.46
CA ILE A 113 11.78 -8.26 -33.76
C ILE A 113 12.14 -9.11 -34.97
N ALA A 114 13.06 -8.63 -35.79
CA ALA A 114 13.53 -9.32 -36.98
C ALA A 114 15.00 -9.73 -36.84
N CYS A 115 15.35 -10.88 -37.38
CA CYS A 115 16.73 -11.33 -37.43
C CYS A 115 17.45 -10.65 -38.60
N THR A 116 18.51 -9.91 -38.29
CA THR A 116 19.36 -9.22 -39.27
C THR A 116 20.79 -9.75 -39.21
N ALA A 117 21.66 -9.27 -40.09
CA ALA A 117 23.09 -9.60 -40.06
C ALA A 117 23.79 -9.09 -38.79
N GLU A 118 23.19 -8.14 -38.08
CA GLU A 118 23.72 -7.52 -36.84
C GLU A 118 23.09 -8.09 -35.60
N GLY A 119 22.22 -9.10 -35.74
CA GLY A 119 21.45 -9.70 -34.64
C GLY A 119 19.96 -9.39 -34.73
N TRP A 120 19.29 -9.41 -33.59
CA TRP A 120 17.87 -9.05 -33.50
C TRP A 120 17.71 -7.54 -33.55
N ASP A 121 16.91 -7.06 -34.47
CA ASP A 121 16.55 -5.66 -34.63
C ASP A 121 15.03 -5.49 -34.70
N PRO A 122 14.41 -4.63 -33.88
CA PRO A 122 15.02 -3.98 -32.70
C PRO A 122 15.47 -5.00 -31.63
N GLU A 123 16.16 -4.53 -30.61
CA GLU A 123 16.55 -5.40 -29.47
C GLU A 123 15.34 -6.14 -28.89
N PRO A 124 15.52 -7.39 -28.43
CA PRO A 124 14.44 -8.13 -27.80
C PRO A 124 13.79 -7.37 -26.64
N PRO A 125 12.46 -7.35 -26.58
CA PRO A 125 11.74 -6.62 -25.51
C PRO A 125 11.99 -7.25 -24.15
N LYS A 126 11.66 -6.52 -23.10
CA LYS A 126 11.70 -7.00 -21.73
C LYS A 126 10.30 -7.03 -21.14
N CYS A 127 10.02 -8.03 -20.32
CA CYS A 127 8.80 -8.10 -19.53
C CYS A 127 9.07 -7.58 -18.12
N ILE A 128 8.51 -6.41 -17.80
CA ILE A 128 8.67 -5.77 -16.50
C ILE A 128 7.72 -6.42 -15.51
N GLU A 129 8.25 -6.82 -14.37
CA GLU A 129 7.48 -7.40 -13.28
C GLU A 129 6.50 -6.39 -12.67
N PRO A 130 5.33 -6.86 -12.21
CA PRO A 130 4.39 -6.01 -11.48
C PRO A 130 4.96 -5.61 -10.12
N CYS A 131 4.51 -4.47 -9.59
CA CYS A 131 4.77 -4.09 -8.21
C CYS A 131 3.92 -4.96 -7.26
N SER A 132 4.51 -5.35 -6.14
CA SER A 132 3.76 -5.92 -5.01
C SER A 132 2.90 -4.85 -4.32
N LEU A 133 2.04 -5.30 -3.41
CA LEU A 133 1.22 -4.39 -2.59
C LEU A 133 2.10 -3.32 -1.93
N PRO A 134 1.78 -2.02 -2.09
CA PRO A 134 2.58 -0.97 -1.48
C PRO A 134 2.33 -0.89 0.03
N ASP A 135 3.42 -0.80 0.80
CA ASP A 135 3.38 -0.55 2.24
C ASP A 135 4.05 0.79 2.56
N PHE A 136 3.25 1.75 3.01
CA PHE A 136 3.70 3.07 3.46
C PHE A 136 3.44 3.29 4.96
N GLY A 137 3.25 2.20 5.70
CA GLY A 137 3.08 2.21 7.14
C GLY A 137 1.63 2.36 7.60
N ARG A 138 1.42 2.30 8.92
CA ARG A 138 0.10 2.16 9.55
C ARG A 138 -0.81 3.39 9.48
N LYS A 139 -0.24 4.56 9.20
CA LYS A 139 -1.00 5.83 9.18
C LYS A 139 -1.81 6.05 7.91
N VAL A 140 -1.51 5.29 6.87
CA VAL A 140 -2.19 5.35 5.57
C VAL A 140 -2.73 3.99 5.18
N THR A 141 -3.80 3.97 4.42
CA THR A 141 -4.42 2.75 3.88
C THR A 141 -4.83 2.97 2.44
N LEU A 142 -4.79 1.89 1.64
CA LEU A 142 -5.30 1.89 0.28
C LEU A 142 -6.81 2.20 0.26
N THR A 143 -7.24 2.90 -0.79
CA THR A 143 -8.68 3.06 -1.03
C THR A 143 -9.31 1.71 -1.40
N LYS A 144 -10.63 1.57 -1.19
CA LYS A 144 -11.36 0.29 -1.36
C LYS A 144 -11.19 -0.35 -2.74
N GLU A 145 -10.99 0.45 -3.78
CA GLU A 145 -10.81 -0.04 -5.17
C GLU A 145 -9.60 -0.95 -5.35
N PHE A 146 -8.58 -0.79 -4.52
CA PHE A 146 -7.31 -1.50 -4.64
C PHE A 146 -7.07 -2.52 -3.53
N SER A 147 -7.92 -2.56 -2.51
CA SER A 147 -7.72 -3.37 -1.29
C SER A 147 -7.72 -4.89 -1.53
N SER A 148 -8.26 -5.36 -2.66
CA SER A 148 -8.33 -6.78 -3.03
C SER A 148 -7.23 -7.24 -3.98
N LYS A 149 -6.35 -6.34 -4.43
CA LYS A 149 -5.28 -6.63 -5.38
C LYS A 149 -3.94 -6.75 -4.65
N ASN A 150 -3.15 -7.76 -5.04
CA ASN A 150 -1.81 -7.98 -4.46
C ASN A 150 -0.68 -7.61 -5.43
N LEU A 151 -0.96 -7.54 -6.73
CA LEU A 151 0.00 -7.22 -7.78
C LEU A 151 -0.56 -6.15 -8.70
N PHE A 152 0.32 -5.26 -9.15
CA PHE A 152 -0.02 -4.10 -9.96
C PHE A 152 0.95 -3.98 -11.14
N PRO A 153 0.47 -4.08 -12.38
CA PRO A 153 1.31 -3.88 -13.55
C PRO A 153 2.05 -2.54 -13.54
N HIS A 154 3.18 -2.47 -14.24
CA HIS A 154 3.90 -1.22 -14.46
C HIS A 154 2.96 -0.12 -14.98
N GLY A 155 3.10 1.10 -14.47
CA GLY A 155 2.23 2.23 -14.79
C GLY A 155 0.92 2.28 -14.01
N SER A 156 0.59 1.24 -13.21
CA SER A 156 -0.58 1.27 -12.34
C SER A 156 -0.49 2.41 -11.33
N LYS A 157 -1.56 3.16 -11.19
CA LYS A 157 -1.70 4.24 -10.21
C LYS A 157 -2.67 3.81 -9.12
N VAL A 158 -2.26 3.90 -7.87
CA VAL A 158 -3.10 3.59 -6.70
C VAL A 158 -3.19 4.79 -5.78
N THR A 159 -4.29 4.89 -5.04
CA THR A 159 -4.57 6.01 -4.14
C THR A 159 -4.66 5.55 -2.70
N PHE A 160 -4.23 6.43 -1.81
CA PHE A 160 -4.23 6.24 -0.37
C PHE A 160 -5.15 7.25 0.32
N LYS A 161 -5.58 6.89 1.51
CA LYS A 161 -6.22 7.78 2.46
C LYS A 161 -5.59 7.58 3.83
N CYS A 162 -5.76 8.53 4.73
CA CYS A 162 -5.37 8.33 6.11
C CYS A 162 -6.20 7.20 6.74
N SER A 163 -5.57 6.39 7.58
CA SER A 163 -6.23 5.35 8.37
C SER A 163 -7.17 5.98 9.39
N SER A 164 -8.12 5.20 9.93
CA SER A 164 -9.02 5.67 10.99
C SER A 164 -8.22 6.27 12.15
N GLY A 165 -8.66 7.41 12.64
CA GLY A 165 -7.98 8.18 13.68
C GLY A 165 -6.82 9.05 13.20
N TYR A 166 -6.62 9.14 11.90
CA TYR A 166 -5.62 10.02 11.28
C TYR A 166 -6.25 10.93 10.24
N GLU A 167 -5.73 12.14 10.12
CA GLU A 167 -6.13 13.15 9.14
C GLU A 167 -4.92 13.64 8.34
N PRO A 168 -5.10 14.13 7.10
CA PRO A 168 -4.02 14.68 6.32
C PRO A 168 -3.39 15.91 7.01
N VAL A 169 -2.05 15.98 7.00
CA VAL A 169 -1.34 17.18 7.43
C VAL A 169 -1.55 18.31 6.43
N ASP A 170 -1.52 17.95 5.14
CA ASP A 170 -1.80 18.84 4.01
C ASP A 170 -2.84 18.17 3.11
N SER A 171 -4.01 18.77 3.00
CA SER A 171 -5.12 18.27 2.16
C SER A 171 -4.86 18.40 0.67
N THR A 172 -3.84 19.17 0.25
CA THR A 172 -3.45 19.37 -1.16
C THR A 172 -2.36 18.38 -1.60
N ALA A 173 -1.72 17.68 -0.66
CA ALA A 173 -0.68 16.70 -0.95
C ALA A 173 -1.20 15.55 -1.82
N SER A 174 -0.40 15.12 -2.81
CA SER A 174 -0.77 13.97 -3.64
C SER A 174 -0.90 12.71 -2.79
N ASN A 175 -2.05 12.07 -2.90
CA ASN A 175 -2.39 10.82 -2.21
C ASN A 175 -2.22 9.58 -3.11
N SER A 176 -1.57 9.71 -4.25
CA SER A 176 -1.39 8.63 -5.22
C SER A 176 0.07 8.32 -5.46
N VAL A 177 0.33 7.06 -5.79
CA VAL A 177 1.63 6.55 -6.20
C VAL A 177 1.49 5.73 -7.47
N THR A 178 2.56 5.65 -8.26
CA THR A 178 2.60 4.91 -9.52
C THR A 178 3.64 3.79 -9.41
N CYS A 179 3.33 2.63 -9.96
CA CYS A 179 4.28 1.52 -10.08
C CYS A 179 5.26 1.81 -11.23
N GLU A 180 6.53 2.02 -10.93
CA GLU A 180 7.60 2.27 -11.90
C GLU A 180 8.72 1.24 -11.71
N GLU A 181 8.94 0.42 -12.72
CA GLU A 181 10.02 -0.59 -12.75
C GLU A 181 10.14 -1.40 -11.44
N THR A 182 9.04 -2.02 -11.02
CA THR A 182 8.91 -2.83 -9.79
C THR A 182 8.88 -2.06 -8.47
N LYS A 183 8.97 -0.74 -8.49
CA LYS A 183 8.95 0.11 -7.29
C LYS A 183 7.82 1.13 -7.34
N TRP A 184 7.32 1.47 -6.17
CA TRP A 184 6.34 2.54 -6.05
C TRP A 184 7.03 3.89 -5.97
N THR A 185 6.47 4.90 -6.64
CA THR A 185 6.89 6.30 -6.45
C THR A 185 6.64 6.72 -5.01
N LYS A 186 7.26 7.82 -4.60
CA LYS A 186 7.13 8.35 -3.24
C LYS A 186 5.69 8.81 -2.97
N LEU A 187 5.11 8.37 -1.87
CA LEU A 187 3.85 8.90 -1.35
C LEU A 187 4.09 10.25 -0.66
N HIS A 188 3.34 11.28 -1.07
CA HIS A 188 3.42 12.62 -0.49
C HIS A 188 2.38 12.85 0.62
N LEU A 189 1.33 12.02 0.66
CA LEU A 189 0.34 12.07 1.74
C LEU A 189 1.01 11.76 3.08
N THR A 190 0.93 12.70 4.00
CA THR A 190 1.34 12.53 5.39
C THR A 190 0.12 12.67 6.30
N CYS A 191 0.00 11.80 7.28
CA CYS A 191 -1.14 11.75 8.19
C CYS A 191 -0.69 11.97 9.64
N LYS A 192 -1.42 12.82 10.35
CA LYS A 192 -1.27 13.07 11.80
C LYS A 192 -2.47 12.49 12.55
N VAL A 193 -2.31 12.24 13.84
CA VAL A 193 -3.41 11.78 14.71
C VAL A 193 -4.48 12.87 14.76
N VAL A 194 -5.75 12.46 14.63
CA VAL A 194 -6.90 13.34 14.84
C VAL A 194 -6.93 13.78 16.30
N LYS A 195 -7.19 15.05 16.53
CA LYS A 195 -7.33 15.62 17.87
C LYS A 195 -8.70 16.28 18.02
N CYS A 196 -9.33 16.00 19.15
CA CYS A 196 -10.52 16.70 19.58
C CYS A 196 -10.12 17.85 20.53
N ALA A 197 -10.80 18.97 20.40
CA ALA A 197 -10.65 20.09 21.33
C ALA A 197 -11.23 19.75 22.72
N ALA A 198 -11.47 20.76 23.55
CA ALA A 198 -12.08 20.55 24.86
C ALA A 198 -13.44 19.84 24.72
N PRO A 199 -13.74 18.84 25.58
CA PRO A 199 -15.02 18.17 25.55
C PRO A 199 -16.16 19.16 25.91
N PRO A 200 -17.37 18.93 25.36
CA PRO A 200 -18.48 19.85 25.58
C PRO A 200 -18.88 19.92 27.06
N SER A 201 -19.22 21.10 27.56
CA SER A 201 -19.77 21.26 28.89
C SER A 201 -21.21 20.76 28.95
N ILE A 202 -21.60 20.20 30.11
CA ILE A 202 -22.98 19.78 30.38
C ILE A 202 -23.53 20.53 31.59
N GLU A 203 -24.82 20.86 31.51
CA GLU A 203 -25.50 21.53 32.62
C GLU A 203 -25.69 20.55 33.78
N ASN A 204 -25.46 21.04 35.03
CA ASN A 204 -25.57 20.24 36.25
C ASN A 204 -24.68 18.99 36.31
N GLY A 205 -23.59 19.00 35.53
CA GLY A 205 -22.61 17.92 35.51
C GLY A 205 -21.21 18.42 35.20
N GLN A 206 -20.26 17.53 35.31
CA GLN A 206 -18.83 17.81 35.11
C GLN A 206 -18.10 16.57 34.62
N LEU A 207 -16.89 16.77 34.13
CA LEU A 207 -15.96 15.68 33.85
C LEU A 207 -15.51 15.02 35.17
N SER A 208 -15.28 13.71 35.13
CA SER A 208 -14.75 12.95 36.26
C SER A 208 -13.29 13.28 36.55
N ASP A 209 -12.53 13.55 35.50
CA ASP A 209 -11.12 13.87 35.52
C ASP A 209 -10.88 15.33 35.09
N GLU A 210 -9.68 15.87 35.40
CA GLU A 210 -9.31 17.20 34.95
C GLU A 210 -9.25 17.27 33.42
N PRO A 211 -9.87 18.29 32.79
CA PRO A 211 -9.89 18.41 31.33
C PRO A 211 -8.49 18.70 30.78
N LEU A 212 -8.13 18.04 29.68
CA LEU A 212 -6.94 18.33 28.91
C LEU A 212 -7.22 19.40 27.86
N GLU A 213 -6.18 20.08 27.38
CA GLU A 213 -6.32 21.06 26.29
C GLU A 213 -6.73 20.41 24.96
N SER A 214 -6.34 19.17 24.73
CA SER A 214 -6.72 18.38 23.56
C SER A 214 -6.68 16.89 23.87
N TYR A 215 -7.48 16.15 23.13
CA TYR A 215 -7.60 14.70 23.25
C TYR A 215 -7.26 14.06 21.91
N GLU A 216 -6.50 12.98 21.92
CA GLU A 216 -6.23 12.21 20.70
C GLU A 216 -7.37 11.24 20.38
N TYR A 217 -7.44 10.85 19.12
CA TYR A 217 -8.39 9.85 18.65
C TYR A 217 -8.51 8.66 19.60
N SER A 218 -9.74 8.23 19.87
CA SER A 218 -10.08 7.12 20.78
C SER A 218 -9.92 7.42 22.28
N GLN A 219 -9.33 8.54 22.69
CA GLN A 219 -9.32 8.91 24.11
C GLN A 219 -10.76 9.15 24.60
N VAL A 220 -11.02 8.68 25.81
CA VAL A 220 -12.35 8.70 26.45
C VAL A 220 -12.38 9.75 27.54
N VAL A 221 -13.48 10.48 27.61
CA VAL A 221 -13.83 11.36 28.73
C VAL A 221 -15.07 10.82 29.42
N THR A 222 -15.12 10.93 30.76
CA THR A 222 -16.22 10.44 31.58
C THR A 222 -16.90 11.59 32.26
N TYR A 223 -18.23 11.65 32.16
CA TYR A 223 -19.07 12.64 32.80
C TYR A 223 -19.73 12.08 34.05
N ARG A 224 -19.95 12.95 35.01
CA ARG A 224 -20.77 12.69 36.19
C ARG A 224 -21.71 13.88 36.44
N CYS A 225 -22.87 13.60 36.97
CA CYS A 225 -23.82 14.63 37.38
C CYS A 225 -23.52 15.13 38.79
N ASN A 226 -23.88 16.37 39.05
CA ASN A 226 -23.84 16.95 40.40
C ASN A 226 -24.88 16.26 41.31
N SER A 227 -24.68 16.40 42.64
CA SER A 227 -25.61 15.81 43.60
C SER A 227 -27.06 16.25 43.35
N GLY A 228 -27.98 15.29 43.39
CA GLY A 228 -29.40 15.52 43.13
C GLY A 228 -29.85 15.32 41.70
N PHE A 229 -28.90 15.15 40.75
CA PHE A 229 -29.19 14.92 39.34
C PHE A 229 -28.86 13.49 38.93
N SER A 230 -29.61 12.93 37.98
CA SER A 230 -29.36 11.63 37.38
C SER A 230 -28.88 11.77 35.96
N LEU A 231 -27.92 10.95 35.56
CA LEU A 231 -27.34 10.94 34.22
C LEU A 231 -28.25 10.22 33.23
N SER A 232 -28.55 10.92 32.13
CA SER A 232 -29.28 10.38 30.99
C SER A 232 -28.41 10.43 29.75
N GLY A 233 -28.20 9.28 29.11
CA GLY A 233 -27.29 9.12 28.00
C GLY A 233 -26.03 8.35 28.39
N SER A 234 -24.99 8.40 27.58
CA SER A 234 -23.71 7.75 27.86
C SER A 234 -22.84 8.63 28.77
N SER A 235 -22.34 8.07 29.85
CA SER A 235 -21.35 8.76 30.70
C SER A 235 -19.99 8.94 30.02
N ASN A 236 -19.69 8.10 29.04
CA ASN A 236 -18.41 8.07 28.37
C ASN A 236 -18.54 8.54 26.91
N LEU A 237 -17.75 9.52 26.55
CA LEU A 237 -17.59 9.98 25.17
C LEU A 237 -16.14 9.72 24.74
N HIS A 238 -15.94 9.38 23.48
CA HIS A 238 -14.61 9.20 22.91
C HIS A 238 -14.36 10.21 21.79
N CYS A 239 -13.13 10.61 21.62
CA CYS A 239 -12.69 11.42 20.50
C CYS A 239 -12.77 10.60 19.23
N SER A 240 -13.63 11.00 18.31
CA SER A 240 -13.91 10.32 17.06
C SER A 240 -12.96 10.75 15.94
N ASP A 241 -13.01 10.07 14.81
CA ASP A 241 -12.22 10.33 13.62
C ASP A 241 -12.57 11.64 12.88
N ASP A 242 -13.72 12.24 13.20
CA ASP A 242 -14.16 13.55 12.70
C ASP A 242 -13.71 14.73 13.60
N GLY A 243 -12.91 14.48 14.63
CA GLY A 243 -12.45 15.49 15.57
C GLY A 243 -13.48 15.93 16.60
N THR A 244 -14.61 15.21 16.72
CA THR A 244 -15.66 15.48 17.71
C THR A 244 -15.79 14.36 18.72
N PHE A 245 -16.41 14.67 19.87
CA PHE A 245 -16.73 13.66 20.88
C PHE A 245 -18.01 12.94 20.55
N LYS A 246 -18.02 11.62 20.64
CA LYS A 246 -19.18 10.75 20.43
C LYS A 246 -19.33 9.70 21.52
N PRO A 247 -20.57 9.24 21.78
CA PRO A 247 -21.85 9.76 21.31
C PRO A 247 -22.14 11.18 21.79
N ASP A 248 -23.37 11.66 21.57
CA ASP A 248 -23.79 12.98 22.09
C ASP A 248 -23.59 13.07 23.59
N PRO A 249 -23.28 14.28 24.13
CA PRO A 249 -23.06 14.48 25.55
C PRO A 249 -24.28 14.08 26.40
N PRO A 250 -24.07 13.48 27.58
CA PRO A 250 -25.18 13.14 28.46
C PRO A 250 -25.85 14.40 29.01
N LYS A 251 -27.06 14.22 29.49
CA LYS A 251 -27.81 15.24 30.23
C LYS A 251 -27.94 14.86 31.69
N CYS A 252 -27.81 15.84 32.58
CA CYS A 252 -28.09 15.65 33.98
C CYS A 252 -29.47 16.16 34.30
N LEU A 253 -30.38 15.26 34.62
CA LEU A 253 -31.82 15.54 34.85
C LEU A 253 -32.10 15.58 36.35
N ASP A 254 -33.04 16.43 36.75
CA ASP A 254 -33.62 16.41 38.10
C ASP A 254 -34.48 15.13 38.20
N GLY A 255 -33.89 14.05 38.65
CA GLY A 255 -34.50 12.74 38.69
C GLY A 255 -34.17 11.86 37.48
N CYS A 256 -34.92 10.79 37.28
CA CYS A 256 -34.67 9.81 36.23
C CYS A 256 -35.60 9.99 35.01
N PRO A 257 -35.10 9.73 33.79
CA PRO A 257 -35.93 9.73 32.60
C PRO A 257 -36.94 8.58 32.64
N LYS A 258 -38.04 8.76 31.90
CA LYS A 258 -39.02 7.68 31.75
C LYS A 258 -38.37 6.48 31.07
N PRO A 259 -38.40 5.28 31.69
CA PRO A 259 -37.87 4.11 31.03
C PRO A 259 -38.74 3.73 29.82
N GLU A 260 -38.06 3.46 28.69
CA GLU A 260 -38.71 2.93 27.49
C GLU A 260 -38.41 1.41 27.40
N ILE A 261 -39.42 0.62 27.80
CA ILE A 261 -39.31 -0.83 27.79
C ILE A 261 -40.41 -1.36 26.86
N PRO A 262 -40.09 -1.80 25.64
CA PRO A 262 -41.06 -2.36 24.72
C PRO A 262 -41.81 -3.55 25.35
N HIS A 263 -43.11 -3.62 25.13
CA HIS A 263 -44.01 -4.67 25.67
C HIS A 263 -44.05 -4.78 27.19
N ALA A 264 -43.73 -3.69 27.90
CA ALA A 264 -43.87 -3.62 29.34
C ALA A 264 -45.06 -2.72 29.76
N ILE A 265 -45.75 -3.17 30.79
CA ILE A 265 -46.85 -2.46 31.42
C ILE A 265 -46.39 -2.06 32.83
N ARG A 266 -46.49 -0.76 33.14
CA ARG A 266 -46.26 -0.28 34.49
C ARG A 266 -47.42 -0.71 35.40
N ILE A 267 -47.11 -1.38 36.49
CA ILE A 267 -48.11 -1.92 37.41
C ILE A 267 -48.06 -1.26 38.80
N GLY A 268 -46.99 -0.51 39.11
CA GLY A 268 -46.80 0.12 40.41
C GLY A 268 -45.86 1.33 40.36
N GLY A 269 -45.75 2.02 41.49
CA GLY A 269 -44.83 3.14 41.69
C GLY A 269 -45.36 4.50 41.29
N ARG A 270 -44.44 5.51 41.26
CA ARG A 270 -44.80 6.92 41.00
C ARG A 270 -44.98 7.20 39.52
N SER A 271 -45.73 8.24 39.19
CA SER A 271 -45.86 8.78 37.83
C SER A 271 -44.76 9.82 37.54
N PRO A 272 -44.44 10.07 36.24
CA PRO A 272 -43.48 11.12 35.89
C PRO A 272 -43.91 12.52 36.42
N PRO A 273 -42.96 13.40 36.73
CA PRO A 273 -41.50 13.25 36.69
C PRO A 273 -40.96 12.35 37.81
N TYR A 274 -40.00 11.52 37.47
CA TYR A 274 -39.39 10.58 38.44
C TYR A 274 -38.22 11.22 39.19
N LYS A 275 -38.45 11.66 40.42
CA LYS A 275 -37.37 12.21 41.28
C LYS A 275 -36.56 11.11 41.92
N ILE A 276 -35.35 11.45 42.33
CA ILE A 276 -34.47 10.53 43.09
C ILE A 276 -35.26 9.99 44.31
N GLY A 277 -35.20 8.68 44.51
CA GLY A 277 -35.94 7.96 45.53
C GLY A 277 -37.33 7.42 45.06
N HIS A 278 -37.84 7.85 43.93
CA HIS A 278 -39.05 7.25 43.37
C HIS A 278 -38.75 5.86 42.82
N PHE A 279 -39.73 4.95 42.89
CA PHE A 279 -39.68 3.62 42.32
C PHE A 279 -40.81 3.42 41.31
N ILE A 280 -40.66 2.48 40.42
CA ILE A 280 -41.67 2.01 39.49
C ILE A 280 -41.53 0.49 39.34
N GLU A 281 -42.68 -0.16 39.07
CA GLU A 281 -42.76 -1.61 38.91
C GLU A 281 -43.38 -1.95 37.55
N TYR A 282 -42.79 -2.92 36.85
CA TYR A 282 -43.18 -3.39 35.54
C TYR A 282 -43.57 -4.84 35.49
N LYS A 283 -44.48 -5.19 34.61
CA LYS A 283 -44.73 -6.54 34.07
C LYS A 283 -44.68 -6.52 32.54
N CYS A 284 -44.44 -7.66 31.93
CA CYS A 284 -44.56 -7.76 30.47
C CYS A 284 -45.98 -8.05 30.03
N GLU A 285 -46.29 -7.65 28.80
CA GLU A 285 -47.51 -8.08 28.09
C GLU A 285 -47.57 -9.59 27.95
N ASP A 286 -48.74 -10.12 27.66
CA ASP A 286 -48.91 -11.57 27.36
C ASP A 286 -48.02 -11.94 26.18
N LEU A 287 -47.46 -13.18 26.20
CA LEU A 287 -46.46 -13.69 25.25
C LEU A 287 -45.03 -13.19 25.46
N TYR A 288 -44.81 -12.29 26.42
CA TYR A 288 -43.46 -11.83 26.78
C TYR A 288 -43.08 -12.26 28.19
N THR A 289 -41.81 -12.57 28.41
CA THR A 289 -41.22 -12.91 29.71
C THR A 289 -40.31 -11.80 30.17
N LEU A 290 -40.48 -11.38 31.43
CA LEU A 290 -39.65 -10.35 32.05
C LEU A 290 -38.27 -10.92 32.38
N LYS A 291 -37.24 -10.25 31.85
CA LYS A 291 -35.83 -10.52 32.16
C LYS A 291 -35.27 -9.31 32.92
N GLY A 292 -34.79 -9.53 34.13
CA GLY A 292 -34.32 -8.51 35.05
C GLY A 292 -35.23 -8.39 36.27
N ILE A 293 -35.08 -7.31 37.03
CA ILE A 293 -35.85 -7.03 38.25
C ILE A 293 -37.06 -6.17 37.90
N LYS A 294 -38.24 -6.57 38.38
CA LYS A 294 -39.52 -5.88 38.06
C LYS A 294 -39.65 -4.48 38.66
N GLU A 295 -39.02 -4.25 39.83
CA GLU A 295 -39.03 -2.98 40.52
C GLU A 295 -37.68 -2.29 40.37
N ILE A 296 -37.68 -1.04 39.94
CA ILE A 296 -36.49 -0.21 39.78
C ILE A 296 -36.69 1.11 40.50
N ALA A 297 -35.63 1.64 41.10
CA ALA A 297 -35.62 2.89 41.84
C ALA A 297 -34.75 3.93 41.16
N CYS A 298 -35.21 5.17 41.14
CA CYS A 298 -34.43 6.30 40.66
C CYS A 298 -33.35 6.69 41.63
N ARG A 299 -32.07 6.62 41.22
CA ARG A 299 -30.89 6.97 41.99
C ARG A 299 -30.13 8.10 41.26
N ALA A 300 -29.09 8.64 41.90
CA ALA A 300 -28.24 9.68 41.32
C ALA A 300 -27.50 9.23 40.03
N GLY A 301 -27.32 7.91 39.83
CA GLY A 301 -26.72 7.31 38.62
C GLY A 301 -27.73 6.88 37.57
N GLY A 302 -29.02 7.14 37.76
CA GLY A 302 -30.10 6.64 36.91
C GLY A 302 -30.98 5.62 37.60
N TRP A 303 -31.64 4.76 36.81
CA TRP A 303 -32.45 3.67 37.34
C TRP A 303 -31.56 2.53 37.91
N ASP A 304 -31.77 2.16 39.15
CA ASP A 304 -31.07 1.07 39.84
C ASP A 304 -32.11 0.11 40.49
N PRO A 305 -32.09 -1.19 40.15
CA PRO A 305 -31.33 -1.79 39.06
C PRO A 305 -31.74 -1.30 37.68
N GLU A 306 -30.98 -1.67 36.64
CA GLU A 306 -31.31 -1.31 35.24
C GLU A 306 -32.75 -1.74 34.88
N PRO A 307 -33.45 -0.96 34.02
CA PRO A 307 -34.80 -1.33 33.57
C PRO A 307 -34.84 -2.73 32.95
N PRO A 308 -35.85 -3.55 33.32
CA PRO A 308 -35.99 -4.89 32.80
C PRO A 308 -36.29 -4.91 31.29
N LYS A 309 -36.12 -6.06 30.67
CA LYS A 309 -36.47 -6.31 29.27
C LYS A 309 -37.62 -7.30 29.17
N CYS A 310 -38.53 -7.09 28.22
CA CYS A 310 -39.57 -8.06 27.88
C CYS A 310 -39.14 -8.83 26.65
N ILE A 311 -38.91 -10.13 26.77
CA ILE A 311 -38.43 -11.02 25.70
C ILE A 311 -39.60 -11.90 25.27
N GLY A 312 -39.88 -11.97 23.95
CA GLY A 312 -40.90 -12.85 23.40
C GLY A 312 -40.71 -14.31 23.81
N LYS A 313 -41.77 -14.97 24.19
CA LYS A 313 -41.71 -16.42 24.42
C LYS A 313 -41.52 -17.11 23.07
N ASN A 314 -40.44 -17.92 22.95
CA ASN A 314 -40.32 -18.81 21.81
C ASN A 314 -41.47 -19.85 21.93
N ILE A 315 -42.45 -19.75 21.00
CA ILE A 315 -43.56 -20.70 20.82
C ILE A 315 -43.03 -21.89 20.03
#